data_317662a47c1aba62b96e1fb26c9ef445
#
_entry.id   317662a47c1aba62b96e1fb26c9ef445
#
_cell.length_a   1.000
_cell.length_b   1.000
_cell.length_c   1.000
_cell.angle_alpha   90.00
_cell.angle_beta   90.00
_cell.angle_gamma   90.00
#
_symmetry.space_group_name_H-M   'P 1'
#
loop_
_entity.id
_entity.type
_entity.pdbx_description
1 polymer ?
#
loop_
_entity_poly.entity_id
_entity_poly.type
_entity_poly.pdbx_seq_one_letter_code
_entity_poly.pdbx_strand_id
1 'polypeptide(L)'
;MRMKLLGIVLTAPVALSSFASTGAISFTPGNISTDISLGTLSGKTKERVYNPDEGGRKVSQLDWKFSNAAIIKGAINWDLMPWLSLGANGWSTIDSRGSNMVDKDWLDPHNVGTWTDESKHPNTRLNYANEFDLNIKGWILNEPEYQLGVMAGYQESRYGFNATGGTYIYSENGSFRNEMGSFPDGERGIGYKQRFKMPYIGFIGSYRYDSFEFGGSFKYSGWVEASDNDEHYARAITFRSKVKNQNYYSIAANAGYYVTPHAKVFVEGSWNRITNKKGDTAVYDKNTGASDYSKNIAGIENYNFMTTVGLKYTF
;
A
#
# COMPACT_ATOMS: atom_id res chain seq x y z
N MET A 1 23.62 -10.72 26.12
CA MET A 1 23.72 -9.48 25.34
C MET A 1 22.58 -8.55 25.78
N ARG A 2 22.87 -7.50 26.53
CA ARG A 2 21.85 -6.63 27.17
C ARG A 2 21.38 -5.60 26.17
N MET A 3 20.13 -5.65 25.73
CA MET A 3 19.48 -4.60 24.94
C MET A 3 19.22 -3.39 25.83
N LYS A 4 19.84 -2.26 25.52
CA LYS A 4 19.50 -0.96 26.13
C LYS A 4 18.26 -0.41 25.40
N LEU A 5 17.15 -0.28 26.13
CA LEU A 5 16.01 0.53 25.69
C LEU A 5 16.45 2.00 25.60
N LEU A 6 16.44 2.56 24.40
CA LEU A 6 16.61 3.99 24.20
C LEU A 6 15.24 4.66 24.35
N GLY A 7 14.99 5.29 25.48
CA GLY A 7 13.83 6.13 25.69
C GLY A 7 14.00 7.43 24.92
N ILE A 8 13.21 7.65 23.87
CA ILE A 8 13.11 8.95 23.20
C ILE A 8 12.06 9.75 23.94
N VAL A 9 12.52 10.67 24.79
CA VAL A 9 11.69 11.72 25.38
C VAL A 9 11.70 12.88 24.40
N LEU A 10 10.61 13.09 23.68
CA LEU A 10 10.39 14.28 22.86
C LEU A 10 9.92 15.42 23.79
N THR A 11 10.85 16.18 24.33
CA THR A 11 10.59 17.50 24.92
C THR A 11 11.07 18.55 23.93
N ALA A 12 10.16 19.18 23.21
CA ALA A 12 10.43 20.40 22.48
C ALA A 12 9.68 21.57 23.13
N PRO A 13 10.33 22.50 23.81
CA PRO A 13 9.74 23.80 24.09
C PRO A 13 9.98 24.68 22.86
N VAL A 14 8.96 24.86 22.03
CA VAL A 14 9.01 25.91 21.00
C VAL A 14 8.43 27.18 21.62
N ALA A 15 9.30 28.04 22.09
CA ALA A 15 8.96 29.44 22.35
C ALA A 15 8.90 30.17 21.00
N LEU A 16 7.69 30.39 20.47
CA LEU A 16 7.47 31.24 19.30
C LEU A 16 7.09 32.65 19.77
N SER A 17 8.03 33.58 19.57
CA SER A 17 7.82 35.01 19.71
C SER A 17 6.76 35.49 18.70
N SER A 18 5.79 36.25 19.20
CA SER A 18 4.71 36.90 18.46
C SER A 18 5.20 37.89 17.42
N PHE A 19 4.96 37.60 16.13
CA PHE A 19 4.95 38.64 15.11
C PHE A 19 3.49 38.93 14.74
N ALA A 20 3.03 40.12 15.10
CA ALA A 20 1.77 40.65 14.64
C ALA A 20 1.90 41.05 13.16
N SER A 21 1.19 40.35 12.26
CA SER A 21 0.80 40.89 10.97
C SER A 21 -0.48 40.22 10.46
N THR A 22 -1.30 40.99 9.86
CA THR A 22 -2.61 40.70 9.27
C THR A 22 -2.61 39.42 8.45
N GLY A 23 -3.37 38.42 8.92
CA GLY A 23 -3.58 37.14 8.23
C GLY A 23 -2.73 35.98 8.74
N ALA A 24 -2.08 36.09 9.88
CA ALA A 24 -1.26 35.01 10.45
C ALA A 24 -2.11 33.82 10.86
N ILE A 25 -1.78 32.64 10.31
CA ILE A 25 -2.28 31.36 10.76
C ILE A 25 -1.80 31.15 12.21
N SER A 26 -2.72 31.10 13.16
CA SER A 26 -2.42 30.92 14.58
C SER A 26 -2.49 29.46 14.94
N PHE A 27 -1.39 28.87 15.45
CA PHE A 27 -1.40 27.58 16.11
C PHE A 27 -2.00 27.74 17.50
N THR A 28 -3.30 27.46 17.64
CA THR A 28 -3.97 27.45 18.94
C THR A 28 -3.96 26.04 19.50
N PRO A 29 -3.55 25.79 20.77
CA PRO A 29 -3.76 24.51 21.44
C PRO A 29 -5.25 24.12 21.38
N GLY A 30 -5.54 22.86 21.14
CA GLY A 30 -6.91 22.35 20.93
C GLY A 30 -7.28 22.14 19.46
N ASN A 31 -6.54 22.74 18.52
CA ASN A 31 -6.79 22.58 17.08
C ASN A 31 -5.88 21.53 16.42
N ILE A 32 -4.96 20.95 17.17
CA ILE A 32 -4.04 19.92 16.69
C ILE A 32 -4.32 18.63 17.42
N SER A 33 -4.45 17.54 16.65
CA SER A 33 -4.49 16.20 17.21
C SER A 33 -3.48 15.29 16.53
N THR A 34 -2.93 14.36 17.31
CA THR A 34 -2.01 13.32 16.81
C THR A 34 -2.53 11.96 17.20
N ASP A 35 -2.28 10.96 16.38
CA ASP A 35 -2.48 9.57 16.76
C ASP A 35 -1.27 8.70 16.43
N ILE A 36 -1.14 7.64 17.21
CA ILE A 36 -0.20 6.56 16.96
C ILE A 36 -0.91 5.23 17.18
N SER A 37 -0.68 4.29 16.30
CA SER A 37 -1.29 2.97 16.39
C SER A 37 -0.35 1.87 15.90
N LEU A 38 -0.57 0.67 16.42
CA LEU A 38 0.07 -0.56 16.00
C LEU A 38 -0.98 -1.50 15.44
N GLY A 39 -0.58 -2.35 14.49
CA GLY A 39 -1.54 -3.27 13.89
C GLY A 39 -0.93 -4.24 12.92
N THR A 40 -1.78 -4.76 12.06
CA THR A 40 -1.41 -5.76 11.06
C THR A 40 -1.90 -5.36 9.68
N LEU A 41 -1.11 -5.74 8.68
CA LEU A 41 -1.40 -5.57 7.26
C LEU A 41 -1.42 -6.94 6.59
N SER A 42 -2.47 -7.23 5.83
CA SER A 42 -2.58 -8.43 4.98
C SER A 42 -3.07 -8.03 3.60
N GLY A 43 -2.66 -8.77 2.57
CA GLY A 43 -3.09 -8.45 1.22
C GLY A 43 -2.39 -9.24 0.14
N LYS A 44 -2.56 -8.77 -1.07
CA LYS A 44 -1.93 -9.33 -2.26
C LYS A 44 -1.67 -8.22 -3.27
N THR A 45 -0.48 -8.26 -3.84
CA THR A 45 -0.18 -7.52 -5.05
C THR A 45 -0.01 -8.48 -6.21
N LYS A 46 -0.39 -8.05 -7.41
CA LYS A 46 -0.33 -8.88 -8.60
C LYS A 46 0.37 -8.14 -9.71
N GLU A 47 1.22 -8.89 -10.38
CA GLU A 47 1.81 -8.53 -11.65
C GLU A 47 1.21 -9.41 -12.74
N ARG A 48 0.99 -8.86 -13.94
CA ARG A 48 0.49 -9.61 -15.08
C ARG A 48 1.23 -9.24 -16.34
N VAL A 49 1.38 -10.24 -17.21
CA VAL A 49 1.86 -10.04 -18.58
C VAL A 49 0.75 -10.41 -19.55
N TYR A 50 0.61 -9.59 -20.59
CA TYR A 50 -0.36 -9.77 -21.65
C TYR A 50 0.36 -9.92 -23.00
N ASN A 51 -0.17 -10.77 -23.87
CA ASN A 51 0.35 -10.95 -25.24
C ASN A 51 -0.51 -10.14 -26.22
N PRO A 52 0.01 -9.05 -26.81
CA PRO A 52 -0.73 -8.24 -27.79
C PRO A 52 -1.06 -9.01 -29.08
N ASP A 53 -0.19 -9.91 -29.52
CA ASP A 53 -0.33 -10.68 -30.75
C ASP A 53 -1.43 -11.74 -30.65
N GLU A 54 -1.85 -12.05 -29.43
CA GLU A 54 -2.94 -12.98 -29.14
C GLU A 54 -4.16 -12.25 -28.57
N GLY A 55 -4.54 -11.12 -29.14
CA GLY A 55 -5.70 -10.33 -28.72
C GLY A 55 -5.56 -9.68 -27.34
N GLY A 56 -4.35 -9.61 -26.82
CA GLY A 56 -4.07 -9.03 -25.51
C GLY A 56 -4.53 -9.92 -24.35
N ARG A 57 -4.55 -11.25 -24.54
CA ARG A 57 -4.85 -12.18 -23.44
C ARG A 57 -3.75 -12.15 -22.38
N LYS A 58 -4.10 -12.51 -21.16
CA LYS A 58 -3.13 -12.69 -20.08
C LYS A 58 -2.33 -13.97 -20.34
N VAL A 59 -1.00 -13.86 -20.30
CA VAL A 59 -0.07 -14.99 -20.49
C VAL A 59 0.74 -15.32 -19.23
N SER A 60 0.87 -14.38 -18.30
CA SER A 60 1.54 -14.60 -17.00
C SER A 60 0.87 -13.84 -15.88
N GLN A 61 0.98 -14.36 -14.65
CA GLN A 61 0.55 -13.68 -13.43
C GLN A 61 1.36 -14.14 -12.24
N LEU A 62 2.00 -13.18 -11.59
CA LEU A 62 2.66 -13.35 -10.30
C LEU A 62 1.77 -12.79 -9.18
N ASP A 63 1.47 -13.65 -8.21
CA ASP A 63 0.68 -13.33 -7.02
C ASP A 63 1.60 -13.22 -5.80
N TRP A 64 1.84 -12.02 -5.31
CA TRP A 64 2.64 -11.71 -4.13
C TRP A 64 1.73 -11.52 -2.92
N LYS A 65 1.56 -12.53 -2.12
CA LYS A 65 0.72 -12.52 -0.92
C LYS A 65 1.53 -12.16 0.32
N PHE A 66 0.96 -11.35 1.19
CA PHE A 66 1.50 -11.05 2.52
C PHE A 66 0.38 -11.11 3.56
N SER A 67 0.70 -11.63 4.74
CA SER A 67 -0.29 -11.88 5.80
C SER A 67 0.28 -11.46 7.15
N ASN A 68 -0.52 -10.72 7.91
CA ASN A 68 -0.21 -10.31 9.29
C ASN A 68 1.15 -9.61 9.45
N ALA A 69 1.58 -8.82 8.45
CA ALA A 69 2.75 -7.97 8.60
C ALA A 69 2.48 -6.92 9.69
N ALA A 70 3.35 -6.83 10.68
CA ALA A 70 3.22 -5.86 11.75
C ALA A 70 3.51 -4.45 11.24
N ILE A 71 2.68 -3.49 11.61
CA ILE A 71 2.79 -2.10 11.18
C ILE A 71 2.74 -1.14 12.37
N ILE A 72 3.38 0.02 12.16
CA ILE A 72 3.17 1.23 12.92
C ILE A 72 2.54 2.28 12.02
N LYS A 73 1.51 2.99 12.52
CA LYS A 73 0.83 4.08 11.83
C LYS A 73 0.83 5.32 12.71
N GLY A 74 0.96 6.48 12.11
CA GLY A 74 0.84 7.77 12.78
C GLY A 74 0.07 8.76 11.93
N ALA A 75 -0.61 9.71 12.58
CA ALA A 75 -1.26 10.83 11.92
C ALA A 75 -1.17 12.10 12.76
N ILE A 76 -1.25 13.22 12.05
CA ILE A 76 -1.44 14.55 12.61
C ILE A 76 -2.58 15.23 11.84
N ASN A 77 -3.48 15.87 12.58
CA ASN A 77 -4.54 16.70 12.02
C ASN A 77 -4.47 18.08 12.66
N TRP A 78 -4.70 19.09 11.84
CA TRP A 78 -4.74 20.49 12.24
C TRP A 78 -6.00 21.13 11.72
N ASP A 79 -6.88 21.53 12.64
CA ASP A 79 -8.12 22.26 12.36
C ASP A 79 -7.81 23.74 12.21
N LEU A 80 -7.61 24.18 10.97
CA LEU A 80 -7.29 25.58 10.62
C LEU A 80 -8.45 26.52 10.91
N MET A 81 -9.65 26.02 10.59
CA MET A 81 -10.92 26.74 10.72
C MET A 81 -12.01 25.74 11.10
N PRO A 82 -13.16 26.15 11.63
CA PRO A 82 -14.28 25.25 11.94
C PRO A 82 -14.75 24.39 10.76
N TRP A 83 -14.49 24.85 9.54
CA TRP A 83 -14.88 24.15 8.30
C TRP A 83 -13.70 23.57 7.52
N LEU A 84 -12.44 23.75 7.97
CA LEU A 84 -11.23 23.36 7.21
C LEU A 84 -10.17 22.74 8.10
N SER A 85 -9.75 21.52 7.77
CA SER A 85 -8.63 20.82 8.43
C SER A 85 -7.60 20.36 7.42
N LEU A 86 -6.33 20.33 7.84
CA LEU A 86 -5.22 19.67 7.15
C LEU A 86 -4.87 18.38 7.87
N GLY A 87 -4.49 17.36 7.11
CA GLY A 87 -4.06 16.08 7.66
C GLY A 87 -2.80 15.56 6.98
N ALA A 88 -1.95 14.92 7.77
CA ALA A 88 -0.85 14.11 7.29
C ALA A 88 -0.88 12.78 8.04
N ASN A 89 -0.80 11.67 7.33
CA ASN A 89 -0.72 10.36 7.94
C ASN A 89 0.20 9.43 7.15
N GLY A 90 0.66 8.38 7.81
CA GLY A 90 1.49 7.39 7.18
C GLY A 90 1.63 6.14 8.04
N TRP A 91 2.01 5.06 7.40
CA TRP A 91 2.32 3.81 8.07
C TRP A 91 3.52 3.11 7.43
N SER A 92 4.16 2.23 8.18
CA SER A 92 5.24 1.38 7.69
C SER A 92 5.20 0.02 8.39
N THR A 93 5.59 -1.02 7.65
CA THR A 93 5.84 -2.33 8.25
C THR A 93 7.08 -2.27 9.15
N ILE A 94 6.98 -2.91 10.33
CA ILE A 94 8.06 -3.07 11.30
C ILE A 94 8.54 -4.52 11.40
N ASP A 95 7.70 -5.47 10.99
CA ASP A 95 8.05 -6.88 10.79
C ASP A 95 7.11 -7.50 9.76
N SER A 96 7.55 -8.53 9.06
CA SER A 96 6.72 -9.26 8.11
C SER A 96 7.05 -10.74 8.09
N ARG A 97 6.02 -11.54 8.31
CA ARG A 97 6.05 -13.01 8.22
C ARG A 97 4.85 -13.47 7.39
N GLY A 98 4.91 -14.69 6.87
CA GLY A 98 3.77 -15.29 6.16
C GLY A 98 3.54 -14.72 4.76
N SER A 99 4.61 -14.36 4.05
CA SER A 99 4.55 -13.99 2.63
C SER A 99 4.86 -15.19 1.75
N ASN A 100 4.22 -15.24 0.59
CA ASN A 100 4.55 -16.21 -0.46
C ASN A 100 4.35 -15.58 -1.85
N MET A 101 4.99 -16.14 -2.85
CA MET A 101 4.79 -15.79 -4.25
C MET A 101 4.44 -17.05 -5.05
N VAL A 102 3.48 -16.90 -5.97
CA VAL A 102 3.12 -17.92 -6.96
C VAL A 102 3.11 -17.23 -8.32
N ASP A 103 3.89 -17.78 -9.24
CA ASP A 103 3.90 -17.40 -10.63
C ASP A 103 3.18 -18.48 -11.46
N LYS A 104 2.32 -18.05 -12.38
CA LYS A 104 1.61 -18.93 -13.32
C LYS A 104 1.61 -18.34 -14.72
N ASP A 105 1.94 -19.20 -15.67
CA ASP A 105 1.92 -18.88 -17.09
C ASP A 105 0.87 -19.68 -17.85
N TRP A 106 0.28 -19.05 -18.88
CA TRP A 106 -0.70 -19.61 -19.80
C TRP A 106 -0.15 -19.44 -21.24
N LEU A 107 0.85 -20.28 -21.59
CA LEU A 107 1.61 -20.12 -22.83
C LEU A 107 0.97 -20.86 -24.02
N ASP A 108 0.06 -21.80 -23.79
CA ASP A 108 -0.63 -22.52 -24.85
C ASP A 108 -1.78 -21.66 -25.43
N PRO A 109 -1.68 -21.19 -26.68
CA PRO A 109 -2.72 -20.41 -27.34
C PRO A 109 -3.97 -21.22 -27.68
N HIS A 110 -3.88 -22.56 -27.70
CA HIS A 110 -5.00 -23.45 -27.98
C HIS A 110 -5.77 -23.84 -26.71
N ASN A 111 -5.18 -23.64 -25.52
CA ASN A 111 -5.80 -23.95 -24.24
C ASN A 111 -5.59 -22.80 -23.22
N VAL A 112 -6.13 -21.64 -23.53
CA VAL A 112 -5.93 -20.39 -22.78
C VAL A 112 -6.44 -20.41 -21.33
N GLY A 113 -7.30 -21.36 -20.98
CA GLY A 113 -7.86 -21.52 -19.63
C GLY A 113 -6.98 -22.32 -18.67
N THR A 114 -6.00 -23.05 -19.20
CA THR A 114 -5.15 -23.96 -18.43
C THR A 114 -3.73 -23.39 -18.33
N TRP A 115 -3.22 -23.26 -17.12
CA TRP A 115 -1.83 -22.82 -16.93
C TRP A 115 -0.87 -23.92 -17.43
N THR A 116 0.22 -23.51 -18.06
CA THR A 116 1.28 -24.38 -18.58
C THR A 116 2.43 -24.53 -17.59
N ASP A 117 2.76 -23.43 -16.91
CA ASP A 117 3.90 -23.33 -16.03
C ASP A 117 3.48 -22.72 -14.70
N GLU A 118 4.05 -23.25 -13.62
CA GLU A 118 3.83 -22.72 -12.25
C GLU A 118 5.13 -22.77 -11.48
N SER A 119 5.45 -21.69 -10.77
CA SER A 119 6.43 -21.73 -9.69
C SER A 119 5.85 -21.24 -8.37
N LYS A 120 6.30 -21.81 -7.27
CA LYS A 120 5.87 -21.50 -5.91
C LYS A 120 7.07 -21.20 -5.03
N HIS A 121 7.05 -20.03 -4.41
CA HIS A 121 8.13 -19.54 -3.56
C HIS A 121 7.60 -19.27 -2.14
N PRO A 122 7.50 -20.29 -1.28
CA PRO A 122 6.98 -20.14 0.09
C PRO A 122 7.90 -19.30 0.98
N ASN A 123 9.20 -19.19 0.64
CA ASN A 123 10.18 -18.39 1.34
C ASN A 123 10.27 -16.94 0.82
N THR A 124 9.15 -16.40 0.36
CA THR A 124 9.05 -15.00 -0.04
C THR A 124 9.02 -14.11 1.21
N ARG A 125 9.74 -12.99 1.14
CA ARG A 125 9.74 -11.97 2.19
C ARG A 125 9.17 -10.64 1.66
N LEU A 126 8.21 -10.07 2.39
CA LEU A 126 7.88 -8.64 2.26
C LEU A 126 8.97 -7.85 2.98
N ASN A 127 9.87 -7.22 2.26
CA ASN A 127 10.98 -6.47 2.83
C ASN A 127 10.50 -5.16 3.46
N TYR A 128 9.53 -4.53 2.82
CA TYR A 128 8.85 -3.33 3.31
C TYR A 128 7.50 -3.15 2.63
N ALA A 129 6.58 -2.55 3.36
CA ALA A 129 5.43 -1.84 2.82
C ALA A 129 5.27 -0.55 3.62
N ASN A 130 5.00 0.55 2.95
CA ASN A 130 4.78 1.85 3.59
C ASN A 130 3.89 2.74 2.73
N GLU A 131 3.32 3.74 3.40
CA GLU A 131 2.44 4.72 2.77
C GLU A 131 2.57 6.06 3.48
N PHE A 132 2.45 7.13 2.73
CA PHE A 132 2.14 8.46 3.26
C PHE A 132 0.95 9.08 2.54
N ASP A 133 0.22 9.93 3.23
CA ASP A 133 -0.97 10.61 2.77
C ASP A 133 -0.99 12.04 3.31
N LEU A 134 -1.20 12.99 2.42
CA LEU A 134 -1.44 14.40 2.74
C LEU A 134 -2.83 14.79 2.26
N ASN A 135 -3.63 15.40 3.12
CA ASN A 135 -5.01 15.70 2.80
C ASN A 135 -5.51 17.02 3.38
N ILE A 136 -6.54 17.52 2.73
CA ILE A 136 -7.36 18.65 3.16
C ILE A 136 -8.79 18.15 3.33
N LYS A 137 -9.49 18.58 4.39
CA LYS A 137 -10.87 18.22 4.70
C LYS A 137 -11.71 19.45 4.82
N GLY A 138 -12.81 19.48 4.09
CA GLY A 138 -13.84 20.51 4.20
C GLY A 138 -15.05 19.93 4.95
N TRP A 139 -15.40 20.51 6.10
CA TRP A 139 -16.51 20.08 6.92
C TRP A 139 -17.79 20.75 6.45
N ILE A 140 -18.79 19.96 6.08
CA ILE A 140 -20.15 20.38 5.71
C ILE A 140 -20.99 20.50 6.97
N LEU A 141 -20.84 19.54 7.88
CA LEU A 141 -21.40 19.53 9.22
C LEU A 141 -20.26 19.37 10.20
N ASN A 142 -20.19 20.20 11.22
CA ASN A 142 -19.15 20.17 12.24
C ASN A 142 -19.76 20.53 13.60
N GLU A 143 -20.51 19.59 14.16
CA GLU A 143 -21.15 19.69 15.45
C GLU A 143 -20.40 18.83 16.49
N PRO A 144 -20.57 19.10 17.80
CA PRO A 144 -19.88 18.34 18.86
C PRO A 144 -20.14 16.83 18.81
N GLU A 145 -21.31 16.42 18.33
CA GLU A 145 -21.75 15.02 18.32
C GLU A 145 -21.55 14.35 16.97
N TYR A 146 -21.52 15.12 15.87
CA TYR A 146 -21.34 14.55 14.54
C TYR A 146 -20.58 15.48 13.59
N GLN A 147 -19.78 14.88 12.75
CA GLN A 147 -19.05 15.58 11.69
C GLN A 147 -19.29 14.87 10.37
N LEU A 148 -19.44 15.63 9.30
CA LEU A 148 -19.51 15.12 7.94
C LEU A 148 -18.76 16.08 7.02
N GLY A 149 -17.86 15.54 6.22
CA GLY A 149 -17.03 16.35 5.33
C GLY A 149 -16.63 15.63 4.05
N VAL A 150 -16.06 16.42 3.17
CA VAL A 150 -15.38 15.97 1.96
C VAL A 150 -13.89 16.09 2.16
N MET A 151 -13.11 15.26 1.47
CA MET A 151 -11.65 15.35 1.50
C MET A 151 -11.07 15.26 0.10
N ALA A 152 -9.92 15.89 -0.06
CA ALA A 152 -9.03 15.68 -1.20
C ALA A 152 -7.60 15.50 -0.70
N GLY A 153 -6.80 14.72 -1.41
CA GLY A 153 -5.43 14.46 -0.96
C GLY A 153 -4.56 13.82 -2.00
N TYR A 154 -3.35 13.56 -1.58
CA TYR A 154 -2.36 12.82 -2.35
C TYR A 154 -1.76 11.72 -1.47
N GLN A 155 -1.76 10.51 -2.00
CA GLN A 155 -1.26 9.32 -1.32
C GLN A 155 -0.18 8.64 -2.18
N GLU A 156 0.85 8.14 -1.52
CA GLU A 156 1.85 7.28 -2.15
C GLU A 156 2.07 6.05 -1.29
N SER A 157 1.96 4.85 -1.91
CA SER A 157 2.25 3.58 -1.24
C SER A 157 3.29 2.78 -2.00
N ARG A 158 4.12 2.01 -1.27
CA ARG A 158 5.22 1.21 -1.80
C ARG A 158 5.26 -0.15 -1.15
N TYR A 159 5.62 -1.16 -1.96
CA TYR A 159 5.81 -2.54 -1.53
C TYR A 159 7.10 -3.08 -2.12
N GLY A 160 7.83 -3.90 -1.37
CA GLY A 160 9.05 -4.55 -1.85
C GLY A 160 9.16 -5.97 -1.35
N PHE A 161 9.43 -6.92 -2.25
CA PHE A 161 9.49 -8.35 -1.98
C PHE A 161 10.77 -8.95 -2.52
N ASN A 162 11.17 -10.08 -1.90
CA ASN A 162 12.13 -11.03 -2.44
C ASN A 162 11.57 -12.44 -2.34
N ALA A 163 11.57 -13.18 -3.44
CA ALA A 163 11.27 -14.60 -3.50
C ALA A 163 12.57 -15.41 -3.59
N THR A 164 12.70 -16.45 -2.78
CA THR A 164 13.89 -17.32 -2.73
C THR A 164 13.49 -18.78 -2.73
N GLY A 165 14.31 -19.63 -3.32
CA GLY A 165 14.06 -21.07 -3.39
C GLY A 165 12.71 -21.40 -4.01
N GLY A 166 12.15 -22.55 -3.64
CA GLY A 166 10.80 -22.95 -4.07
C GLY A 166 10.78 -24.11 -5.04
N THR A 167 9.62 -24.36 -5.65
CA THR A 167 9.39 -25.48 -6.59
C THR A 167 8.78 -24.99 -7.88
N TYR A 168 8.94 -25.75 -8.95
CA TYR A 168 8.34 -25.45 -10.23
C TYR A 168 7.77 -26.69 -10.92
N ILE A 169 6.81 -26.45 -11.81
CA ILE A 169 6.24 -27.39 -12.77
C ILE A 169 6.17 -26.64 -14.10
N TYR A 170 6.92 -27.08 -15.10
CA TYR A 170 7.03 -26.42 -16.39
C TYR A 170 6.65 -27.35 -17.54
N SER A 171 6.27 -26.77 -18.68
CA SER A 171 5.98 -27.45 -19.92
C SER A 171 7.12 -27.23 -20.89
N GLU A 172 7.93 -28.24 -21.12
CA GLU A 172 9.10 -28.12 -21.97
C GLU A 172 9.05 -29.04 -23.18
N ASN A 173 9.71 -28.61 -24.28
CA ASN A 173 9.85 -29.38 -25.54
C ASN A 173 8.50 -29.84 -26.11
N GLY A 174 7.44 -29.03 -25.99
CA GLY A 174 6.11 -29.33 -26.50
C GLY A 174 5.30 -30.32 -25.66
N SER A 175 5.81 -30.74 -24.50
CA SER A 175 5.13 -31.63 -23.58
C SER A 175 4.49 -30.82 -22.44
N PHE A 176 3.32 -31.25 -21.94
CA PHE A 176 2.56 -30.52 -20.95
C PHE A 176 2.97 -30.93 -19.53
N ARG A 177 3.48 -29.97 -18.74
CA ARG A 177 3.85 -30.11 -17.31
C ARG A 177 4.76 -31.33 -17.05
N ASN A 178 5.74 -31.49 -17.89
CA ASN A 178 6.63 -32.64 -17.89
C ASN A 178 7.94 -32.43 -17.11
N GLU A 179 8.26 -31.18 -16.77
CA GLU A 179 9.48 -30.83 -16.02
C GLU A 179 9.10 -30.32 -14.63
N MET A 180 9.62 -30.99 -13.59
CA MET A 180 9.35 -30.65 -12.20
C MET A 180 10.66 -30.59 -11.42
N GLY A 181 10.79 -29.58 -10.55
CA GLY A 181 12.01 -29.44 -9.76
C GLY A 181 11.88 -28.42 -8.64
N SER A 182 13.03 -28.12 -8.06
CA SER A 182 13.17 -27.15 -6.98
C SER A 182 14.30 -26.17 -7.29
N PHE A 183 14.09 -24.93 -6.93
CA PHE A 183 15.15 -23.92 -6.90
C PHE A 183 16.00 -24.13 -5.63
N PRO A 184 17.33 -23.89 -5.68
CA PRO A 184 18.17 -23.99 -4.51
C PRO A 184 17.69 -23.13 -3.34
N ASP A 185 17.73 -23.69 -2.14
CA ASP A 185 17.30 -22.97 -0.94
C ASP A 185 18.15 -21.71 -0.70
N GLY A 186 17.45 -20.60 -0.40
CA GLY A 186 18.09 -19.30 -0.15
C GLY A 186 18.56 -18.55 -1.40
N GLU A 187 18.57 -19.18 -2.57
CA GLU A 187 18.89 -18.50 -3.82
C GLU A 187 17.78 -17.53 -4.20
N ARG A 188 18.18 -16.32 -4.62
CA ARG A 188 17.23 -15.29 -5.06
C ARG A 188 16.68 -15.62 -6.43
N GLY A 189 15.38 -15.89 -6.50
CA GLY A 189 14.66 -16.04 -7.76
C GLY A 189 14.23 -14.70 -8.33
N ILE A 190 13.35 -14.00 -7.64
CA ILE A 190 12.73 -12.74 -8.09
C ILE A 190 12.74 -11.70 -6.97
N GLY A 191 13.10 -10.46 -7.32
CA GLY A 191 12.95 -9.27 -6.49
C GLY A 191 11.94 -8.32 -7.09
N TYR A 192 10.87 -7.99 -6.36
CA TYR A 192 9.77 -7.20 -6.88
C TYR A 192 9.52 -5.95 -6.06
N LYS A 193 9.37 -4.80 -6.71
CA LYS A 193 9.06 -3.52 -6.08
C LYS A 193 7.90 -2.86 -6.81
N GLN A 194 6.93 -2.37 -6.05
CA GLN A 194 5.82 -1.57 -6.57
C GLN A 194 5.73 -0.22 -5.89
N ARG A 195 5.27 0.76 -6.65
CA ARG A 195 4.96 2.10 -6.18
C ARG A 195 3.67 2.58 -6.82
N PHE A 196 2.76 3.11 -6.01
CA PHE A 196 1.52 3.71 -6.43
C PHE A 196 1.47 5.16 -5.98
N LYS A 197 1.09 6.05 -6.89
CA LYS A 197 0.90 7.48 -6.65
C LYS A 197 -0.50 7.86 -7.05
N MET A 198 -1.24 8.55 -6.18
CA MET A 198 -2.62 8.87 -6.46
C MET A 198 -3.10 10.15 -5.78
N PRO A 199 -3.52 11.16 -6.54
CA PRO A 199 -4.44 12.15 -6.00
C PRO A 199 -5.80 11.48 -5.79
N TYR A 200 -6.54 11.86 -4.77
CA TYR A 200 -7.85 11.28 -4.48
C TYR A 200 -8.84 12.31 -3.97
N ILE A 201 -10.12 11.97 -4.04
CA ILE A 201 -11.22 12.64 -3.36
C ILE A 201 -11.91 11.63 -2.44
N GLY A 202 -12.69 12.12 -1.48
CA GLY A 202 -13.39 11.23 -0.58
C GLY A 202 -14.39 11.92 0.33
N PHE A 203 -15.03 11.11 1.17
CA PHE A 203 -15.93 11.51 2.23
C PHE A 203 -15.37 11.03 3.56
N ILE A 204 -15.67 11.80 4.60
CA ILE A 204 -15.31 11.46 5.98
C ILE A 204 -16.43 11.87 6.90
N GLY A 205 -16.68 11.08 7.93
CA GLY A 205 -17.63 11.42 8.95
C GLY A 205 -17.34 10.72 10.27
N SER A 206 -17.85 11.32 11.34
CA SER A 206 -17.80 10.71 12.68
C SER A 206 -19.10 11.03 13.43
N TYR A 207 -19.41 10.15 14.38
CA TYR A 207 -20.50 10.31 15.32
C TYR A 207 -20.02 10.00 16.73
N ARG A 208 -20.29 10.90 17.66
CA ARG A 208 -19.95 10.78 19.07
C ARG A 208 -21.21 10.55 19.90
N TYR A 209 -21.17 9.52 20.73
CA TYR A 209 -22.20 9.24 21.72
C TYR A 209 -21.53 9.07 23.07
N ASP A 210 -21.75 10.06 23.96
CA ASP A 210 -21.07 10.13 25.26
C ASP A 210 -19.53 10.06 25.09
N SER A 211 -18.91 9.06 25.66
CA SER A 211 -17.46 8.82 25.54
C SER A 211 -17.06 7.98 24.33
N PHE A 212 -18.02 7.47 23.56
CA PHE A 212 -17.74 6.69 22.35
C PHE A 212 -17.73 7.57 21.11
N GLU A 213 -16.84 7.27 20.18
CA GLU A 213 -16.82 7.88 18.85
C GLU A 213 -16.69 6.80 17.79
N PHE A 214 -17.52 6.90 16.76
CA PHE A 214 -17.48 6.04 15.56
C PHE A 214 -17.16 6.91 14.38
N GLY A 215 -16.23 6.46 13.54
CA GLY A 215 -15.82 7.22 12.37
C GLY A 215 -15.71 6.34 11.15
N GLY A 216 -15.77 6.97 9.99
CA GLY A 216 -15.57 6.28 8.72
C GLY A 216 -15.11 7.22 7.63
N SER A 217 -14.48 6.64 6.62
CA SER A 217 -14.08 7.36 5.41
C SER A 217 -14.17 6.48 4.18
N PHE A 218 -14.40 7.13 3.04
CA PHE A 218 -14.32 6.56 1.72
C PHE A 218 -13.41 7.42 0.85
N LYS A 219 -12.47 6.81 0.11
CA LYS A 219 -11.60 7.49 -0.85
C LYS A 219 -11.74 6.86 -2.23
N TYR A 220 -11.66 7.69 -3.26
CA TYR A 220 -11.65 7.28 -4.65
C TYR A 220 -10.61 8.04 -5.46
N SER A 221 -9.95 7.35 -6.38
CA SER A 221 -9.13 7.96 -7.43
C SER A 221 -9.32 7.20 -8.74
N GLY A 222 -9.43 7.92 -9.85
CA GLY A 222 -9.31 7.39 -11.21
C GLY A 222 -7.96 7.73 -11.86
N TRP A 223 -7.02 8.28 -11.10
CA TRP A 223 -5.75 8.82 -11.61
C TRP A 223 -4.52 8.14 -10.99
N VAL A 224 -4.64 6.89 -10.59
CA VAL A 224 -3.50 6.16 -10.01
C VAL A 224 -2.43 5.94 -11.07
N GLU A 225 -1.20 6.31 -10.74
CA GLU A 225 0.01 5.91 -11.46
C GLU A 225 0.71 4.81 -10.68
N ALA A 226 0.79 3.61 -11.28
CA ALA A 226 1.55 2.50 -10.77
C ALA A 226 2.85 2.34 -11.55
N SER A 227 3.91 1.96 -10.85
CA SER A 227 5.15 1.51 -11.45
C SER A 227 5.70 0.33 -10.68
N ASP A 228 6.38 -0.56 -11.37
CA ASP A 228 7.12 -1.64 -10.76
C ASP A 228 8.55 -1.75 -11.26
N ASN A 229 9.31 -2.58 -10.57
CA ASN A 229 10.59 -3.11 -10.98
C ASN A 229 10.63 -4.57 -10.56
N ASP A 230 10.60 -5.45 -11.55
CA ASP A 230 10.72 -6.89 -11.39
C ASP A 230 12.10 -7.35 -11.85
N GLU A 231 12.83 -7.99 -10.96
CA GLU A 231 14.20 -8.43 -11.12
C GLU A 231 14.28 -9.94 -11.12
N HIS A 232 14.47 -10.57 -12.27
CA HIS A 232 14.69 -12.00 -12.42
C HIS A 232 16.18 -12.31 -12.32
N TYR A 233 16.65 -12.68 -11.14
CA TYR A 233 18.09 -12.82 -10.85
C TYR A 233 18.74 -13.92 -11.67
N ALA A 234 18.13 -15.12 -11.75
CA ALA A 234 18.69 -16.25 -12.48
C ALA A 234 18.83 -15.99 -13.99
N ARG A 235 17.93 -15.18 -14.56
CA ARG A 235 17.96 -14.81 -15.99
C ARG A 235 18.75 -13.52 -16.26
N ALA A 236 19.11 -12.78 -15.20
CA ALA A 236 19.71 -11.45 -15.28
C ALA A 236 18.85 -10.46 -16.10
N ILE A 237 17.51 -10.56 -16.02
CA ILE A 237 16.55 -9.73 -16.74
C ILE A 237 15.80 -8.84 -15.74
N THR A 238 15.64 -7.57 -16.09
CA THR A 238 14.84 -6.60 -15.31
C THR A 238 13.67 -6.11 -16.16
N PHE A 239 12.46 -6.18 -15.59
CA PHE A 239 11.25 -5.58 -16.15
C PHE A 239 10.90 -4.32 -15.37
N ARG A 240 10.50 -3.27 -16.07
CA ARG A 240 10.04 -2.01 -15.47
C ARG A 240 8.75 -1.59 -16.13
N SER A 241 7.66 -1.72 -15.41
CA SER A 241 6.35 -1.42 -15.95
C SER A 241 5.80 -0.10 -15.42
N LYS A 242 4.94 0.52 -16.22
CA LYS A 242 4.18 1.73 -15.86
C LYS A 242 2.74 1.58 -16.30
N VAL A 243 1.82 1.77 -15.36
CA VAL A 243 0.37 1.75 -15.60
C VAL A 243 -0.22 3.07 -15.13
N LYS A 244 -1.08 3.69 -15.91
CA LYS A 244 -1.71 4.98 -15.58
C LYS A 244 -3.23 4.88 -15.53
N ASN A 245 -3.84 5.82 -14.81
CA ASN A 245 -5.29 5.98 -14.73
C ASN A 245 -6.00 4.71 -14.23
N GLN A 246 -5.42 4.02 -13.24
CA GLN A 246 -6.09 2.94 -12.54
C GLN A 246 -7.10 3.51 -11.53
N ASN A 247 -8.06 2.69 -11.14
CA ASN A 247 -9.00 3.06 -10.10
C ASN A 247 -8.47 2.61 -8.73
N TYR A 248 -8.61 3.48 -7.75
CA TYR A 248 -8.37 3.22 -6.33
C TYR A 248 -9.66 3.41 -5.56
N TYR A 249 -9.91 2.51 -4.63
CA TYR A 249 -10.99 2.55 -3.66
C TYR A 249 -10.42 2.26 -2.28
N SER A 250 -10.88 3.03 -1.28
CA SER A 250 -10.56 2.79 0.13
C SER A 250 -11.79 3.00 0.98
N ILE A 251 -11.98 2.11 1.94
CA ILE A 251 -12.98 2.23 2.99
C ILE A 251 -12.25 2.03 4.31
N ALA A 252 -12.47 2.93 5.26
CA ALA A 252 -12.01 2.77 6.63
C ALA A 252 -13.15 3.03 7.60
N ALA A 253 -13.14 2.30 8.72
CA ALA A 253 -14.03 2.51 9.84
C ALA A 253 -13.26 2.39 11.14
N ASN A 254 -13.62 3.21 12.14
CA ASN A 254 -13.03 3.18 13.46
C ASN A 254 -14.08 3.31 14.55
N ALA A 255 -13.73 2.78 15.72
CA ALA A 255 -14.47 2.98 16.95
C ALA A 255 -13.49 3.33 18.07
N GLY A 256 -13.80 4.33 18.86
CA GLY A 256 -12.93 4.81 19.93
C GLY A 256 -13.70 5.14 21.22
N TYR A 257 -12.94 5.18 22.31
CA TYR A 257 -13.43 5.55 23.62
C TYR A 257 -12.54 6.63 24.22
N TYR A 258 -13.14 7.76 24.62
CA TYR A 258 -12.45 8.87 25.27
C TYR A 258 -12.18 8.50 26.75
N VAL A 259 -10.91 8.27 27.06
CA VAL A 259 -10.44 8.00 28.44
C VAL A 259 -10.25 9.31 29.22
N THR A 260 -10.04 10.41 28.51
CA THR A 260 -10.09 11.80 29.02
C THR A 260 -10.68 12.70 27.95
N PRO A 261 -11.02 13.97 28.22
CA PRO A 261 -11.48 14.90 27.19
C PRO A 261 -10.51 15.06 26.01
N HIS A 262 -9.21 14.81 26.22
CA HIS A 262 -8.15 14.99 25.24
C HIS A 262 -7.57 13.68 24.67
N ALA A 263 -7.83 12.53 25.31
CA ALA A 263 -7.23 11.26 24.94
C ALA A 263 -8.28 10.20 24.61
N LYS A 264 -8.15 9.59 23.44
CA LYS A 264 -9.04 8.55 22.92
C LYS A 264 -8.25 7.31 22.54
N VAL A 265 -8.62 6.15 23.07
CA VAL A 265 -8.19 4.84 22.54
C VAL A 265 -9.11 4.43 21.42
N PHE A 266 -8.59 3.80 20.36
CA PHE A 266 -9.41 3.42 19.22
C PHE A 266 -8.92 2.12 18.54
N VAL A 267 -9.84 1.48 17.82
CA VAL A 267 -9.57 0.43 16.85
C VAL A 267 -10.01 0.93 15.49
N GLU A 268 -9.22 0.64 14.45
CA GLU A 268 -9.54 0.98 13.06
C GLU A 268 -9.34 -0.23 12.17
N GLY A 269 -10.27 -0.44 11.23
CA GLY A 269 -10.16 -1.34 10.11
C GLY A 269 -10.21 -0.58 8.80
N SER A 270 -9.34 -0.93 7.83
CA SER A 270 -9.39 -0.36 6.49
C SER A 270 -9.18 -1.41 5.41
N TRP A 271 -9.83 -1.20 4.28
CA TRP A 271 -9.66 -1.97 3.06
C TRP A 271 -9.33 -1.04 1.91
N ASN A 272 -8.31 -1.43 1.13
CA ASN A 272 -7.81 -0.67 -0.01
C ASN A 272 -7.71 -1.56 -1.24
N ARG A 273 -8.06 -1.03 -2.42
CA ARG A 273 -7.95 -1.72 -3.69
C ARG A 273 -7.54 -0.79 -4.81
N ILE A 274 -6.47 -1.17 -5.53
CA ILE A 274 -6.08 -0.58 -6.81
C ILE A 274 -6.38 -1.63 -7.87
N THR A 275 -7.26 -1.29 -8.83
CA THR A 275 -7.72 -2.25 -9.85
C THR A 275 -6.68 -2.40 -10.95
N ASN A 276 -6.67 -3.58 -11.58
CA ASN A 276 -5.81 -3.82 -12.72
C ASN A 276 -6.17 -2.95 -13.93
N LYS A 277 -5.14 -2.47 -14.64
CA LYS A 277 -5.23 -1.87 -15.97
C LYS A 277 -3.96 -2.23 -16.74
N LYS A 278 -4.04 -2.29 -18.08
CA LYS A 278 -2.88 -2.53 -18.91
C LYS A 278 -1.99 -1.30 -19.00
N GLY A 279 -0.68 -1.55 -19.05
CA GLY A 279 0.34 -0.54 -19.19
C GLY A 279 1.55 -1.06 -19.97
N ASP A 280 2.59 -0.26 -19.98
CA ASP A 280 3.78 -0.50 -20.80
C ASP A 280 4.90 -1.10 -19.94
N THR A 281 5.80 -1.85 -20.58
CA THR A 281 6.97 -2.44 -19.93
C THR A 281 8.23 -2.16 -20.76
N ALA A 282 9.30 -1.77 -20.05
CA ALA A 282 10.67 -1.82 -20.56
C ALA A 282 11.37 -3.05 -20.01
N VAL A 283 12.02 -3.80 -20.87
CA VAL A 283 12.81 -4.99 -20.51
C VAL A 283 14.28 -4.66 -20.70
N TYR A 284 15.12 -5.08 -19.77
CA TYR A 284 16.56 -4.93 -19.86
C TYR A 284 17.24 -6.27 -19.56
N ASP A 285 17.99 -6.78 -20.52
CA ASP A 285 18.84 -7.96 -20.39
C ASP A 285 20.26 -7.52 -20.00
N LYS A 286 20.69 -7.89 -18.80
CA LYS A 286 22.00 -7.51 -18.25
C LYS A 286 23.16 -8.31 -18.86
N ASN A 287 22.88 -9.49 -19.43
CA ASN A 287 23.91 -10.34 -20.03
C ASN A 287 24.35 -9.74 -21.39
N THR A 288 23.38 -9.23 -22.16
CA THR A 288 23.64 -8.71 -23.50
C THR A 288 23.70 -7.19 -23.55
N GLY A 289 23.18 -6.50 -22.53
CA GLY A 289 22.96 -5.05 -22.53
C GLY A 289 21.79 -4.61 -23.41
N ALA A 290 21.04 -5.54 -24.00
CA ALA A 290 19.88 -5.23 -24.84
C ALA A 290 18.71 -4.70 -24.01
N SER A 291 17.93 -3.80 -24.62
CA SER A 291 16.70 -3.30 -24.05
C SER A 291 15.58 -3.29 -25.07
N ASP A 292 14.37 -3.57 -24.62
CA ASP A 292 13.15 -3.53 -25.43
C ASP A 292 12.05 -2.78 -24.69
N TYR A 293 11.06 -2.27 -25.44
CA TYR A 293 9.92 -1.55 -24.88
C TYR A 293 8.64 -1.98 -25.59
N SER A 294 7.69 -2.45 -24.81
CA SER A 294 6.41 -2.93 -25.31
C SER A 294 5.23 -2.25 -24.64
N LYS A 295 4.19 -1.92 -25.42
CA LYS A 295 2.99 -1.23 -24.96
C LYS A 295 1.88 -2.21 -24.59
N ASN A 296 1.12 -1.87 -23.55
CA ASN A 296 -0.07 -2.59 -23.12
C ASN A 296 0.16 -4.07 -22.73
N ILE A 297 1.37 -4.42 -22.32
CA ILE A 297 1.72 -5.80 -21.94
C ILE A 297 1.81 -6.01 -20.44
N ALA A 298 1.89 -4.96 -19.63
CA ALA A 298 1.94 -5.07 -18.16
C ALA A 298 0.56 -4.90 -17.54
N GLY A 299 0.38 -5.49 -16.36
CA GLY A 299 -0.77 -5.23 -15.49
C GLY A 299 -0.37 -5.27 -14.03
N ILE A 300 -0.74 -4.26 -13.27
CA ILE A 300 -0.42 -4.10 -11.86
C ILE A 300 -1.74 -3.98 -11.08
N GLU A 301 -1.85 -4.69 -9.96
CA GLU A 301 -3.02 -4.64 -9.06
C GLU A 301 -2.55 -4.78 -7.62
N ASN A 302 -3.23 -4.10 -6.69
CA ASN A 302 -3.00 -4.27 -5.26
C ASN A 302 -4.33 -4.27 -4.52
N TYR A 303 -4.47 -5.11 -3.50
CA TYR A 303 -5.47 -4.97 -2.48
C TYR A 303 -4.90 -5.35 -1.13
N ASN A 304 -5.33 -4.64 -0.09
CA ASN A 304 -4.90 -4.91 1.26
C ASN A 304 -6.00 -4.59 2.27
N PHE A 305 -5.84 -5.20 3.42
CA PHE A 305 -6.64 -4.98 4.61
C PHE A 305 -5.71 -4.69 5.79
N MET A 306 -6.07 -3.70 6.59
CA MET A 306 -5.31 -3.26 7.76
C MET A 306 -6.22 -3.20 8.97
N THR A 307 -5.73 -3.65 10.13
CA THR A 307 -6.37 -3.46 11.43
C THR A 307 -5.37 -2.87 12.39
N THR A 308 -5.75 -1.81 13.09
CA THR A 308 -4.88 -1.12 14.05
C THR A 308 -5.61 -0.82 15.35
N VAL A 309 -4.84 -0.74 16.44
CA VAL A 309 -5.27 -0.25 17.76
C VAL A 309 -4.33 0.88 18.14
N GLY A 310 -4.87 1.98 18.62
CA GLY A 310 -4.08 3.17 18.88
C GLY A 310 -4.64 4.13 19.91
N LEU A 311 -3.87 5.19 20.09
CA LEU A 311 -4.19 6.32 20.95
C LEU A 311 -4.17 7.60 20.10
N LYS A 312 -5.23 8.41 20.21
CA LYS A 312 -5.31 9.77 19.70
C LYS A 312 -5.25 10.74 20.87
N TYR A 313 -4.49 11.82 20.71
CA TYR A 313 -4.42 12.93 21.67
C TYR A 313 -4.68 14.27 20.96
N THR A 314 -5.52 15.11 21.58
CA THR A 314 -5.81 16.48 21.14
C THR A 314 -5.20 17.46 22.13
N PHE A 315 -4.35 18.34 21.64
CA PHE A 315 -3.62 19.32 22.44
C PHE A 315 -4.51 20.49 22.84
#